data_11fb2fe4d92ee5b1f344ce957d517020
#
_entry.id   11fb2fe4d92ee5b1f344ce957d517020
#
_cell.length_a   1.000
_cell.length_b   1.000
_cell.length_c   1.000
_cell.angle_alpha   90.00
_cell.angle_beta   90.00
_cell.angle_gamma   90.00
#
_symmetry.space_group_name_H-M   'P 1'
#
loop_
_entity.id
_entity.type
_entity.pdbx_description
1 polymer ?
#
loop_
_entity_poly.entity_id
_entity_poly.type
_entity_poly.pdbx_seq_one_letter_code
_entity_poly.pdbx_strand_id
1 'polypeptide(L)'
;MTVPAPFDIHTYYKEGVKQTSGKVGGLDESQEKALRAVWAKLLAHFESTADKPIPVEKSMVKLSGLAKDGVSTGDSEAVAKWYADNKDKASNPKHQLVADKLYLDGNRELIVPSQFKPLFGDAADSRTFANAFWLATMRCHSPDAYVLNFLRACQWDVNKAFVRLQRSTNQRITQELDRLMWEGDLVQHLKVAEMGMCSQIGRDRFGSLVFAVPIRLNFPSARTEADIAKFTAYVLEKVAQLSRTCGEEAMIVYDFTGYKLENFELGFTKTIISTLQELYPLAFTGTLLYVNSWLFSGAWKVIRGWLDPVIGCRTQIVKDIESLEIFMDRDQIPISMGGQSKLEYKYVYPTKEGNAKMFDTEGRQAAEDEFAKAIAAFVQETKGWVDGSGPSSYNADSRAQAVSAFDKTAGNLEPYIRAQFLEERA
;
A
#
# COMPACT_ATOMS: atom_id res chain seq x y z
N MET A 1 -11.79 -3.21 34.70
CA MET A 1 -10.81 -3.17 33.58
C MET A 1 -10.85 -1.76 33.03
N THR A 2 -9.79 -1.01 33.21
CA THR A 2 -9.65 0.32 32.61
C THR A 2 -9.52 0.13 31.10
N VAL A 3 -10.48 0.67 30.34
CA VAL A 3 -10.36 0.76 28.88
C VAL A 3 -9.06 1.51 28.60
N PRO A 4 -8.10 0.93 27.86
CA PRO A 4 -6.89 1.64 27.52
C PRO A 4 -7.26 2.94 26.81
N ALA A 5 -6.53 4.02 27.12
CA ALA A 5 -6.74 5.31 26.47
C ALA A 5 -6.71 5.11 24.95
N PRO A 6 -7.62 5.76 24.20
CA PRO A 6 -7.62 5.64 22.75
C PRO A 6 -6.25 6.08 22.22
N PHE A 7 -5.71 5.34 21.24
CA PHE A 7 -4.46 5.69 20.56
C PHE A 7 -4.57 7.12 20.03
N ASP A 8 -3.55 7.93 20.30
CA ASP A 8 -3.39 9.27 19.73
C ASP A 8 -1.97 9.39 19.18
N ILE A 9 -1.87 9.64 17.88
CA ILE A 9 -0.58 9.68 17.18
C ILE A 9 0.35 10.76 17.69
N HIS A 10 -0.17 11.93 18.08
CA HIS A 10 0.65 13.01 18.61
C HIS A 10 1.28 12.62 19.95
N THR A 11 0.49 12.07 20.87
CA THR A 11 0.97 11.57 22.16
C THR A 11 1.97 10.44 21.96
N TYR A 12 1.70 9.51 21.04
CA TYR A 12 2.57 8.39 20.69
C TYR A 12 3.99 8.83 20.31
N TYR A 13 4.12 9.82 19.41
CA TYR A 13 5.43 10.32 19.00
C TYR A 13 6.09 11.19 20.09
N LYS A 14 5.30 11.94 20.84
CA LYS A 14 5.81 12.80 21.92
C LYS A 14 6.38 11.99 23.09
N GLU A 15 5.75 10.87 23.40
CA GLU A 15 6.24 9.93 24.44
C GLU A 15 7.47 9.14 24.00
N GLY A 16 7.70 9.01 22.67
CA GLY A 16 8.87 8.34 22.11
C GLY A 16 8.91 6.82 22.36
N VAL A 17 7.78 6.20 22.72
CA VAL A 17 7.69 4.77 23.03
C VAL A 17 6.95 4.04 21.93
N LYS A 18 7.66 3.18 21.20
CA LYS A 18 7.05 2.37 20.14
C LYS A 18 6.06 1.35 20.75
N GLN A 19 4.79 1.45 20.36
CA GLN A 19 3.78 0.51 20.84
C GLN A 19 3.95 -0.85 20.15
N THR A 20 4.07 -1.90 20.95
CA THR A 20 4.12 -3.30 20.52
C THR A 20 2.82 -4.04 20.82
N SER A 21 1.97 -3.50 21.69
CA SER A 21 0.70 -4.13 22.07
C SER A 21 -0.19 -4.38 20.84
N GLY A 22 -0.68 -5.59 20.71
CA GLY A 22 -1.51 -6.02 19.60
C GLY A 22 -0.76 -6.27 18.28
N LYS A 23 0.58 -6.21 18.30
CA LYS A 23 1.45 -6.61 17.20
C LYS A 23 2.10 -7.95 17.47
N VAL A 24 2.73 -8.55 16.48
CA VAL A 24 3.52 -9.78 16.62
C VAL A 24 4.56 -9.57 17.74
N GLY A 25 4.64 -10.51 18.69
CA GLY A 25 5.51 -10.43 19.86
C GLY A 25 4.98 -9.57 21.03
N GLY A 26 3.82 -8.93 20.89
CA GLY A 26 3.21 -8.10 21.94
C GLY A 26 1.73 -8.39 22.18
N LEU A 27 1.29 -9.64 21.96
CA LEU A 27 -0.09 -10.06 22.17
C LEU A 27 -0.32 -10.45 23.64
N ASP A 28 -1.45 -10.02 24.18
CA ASP A 28 -1.99 -10.61 25.41
C ASP A 28 -2.82 -11.88 25.09
N GLU A 29 -3.23 -12.60 26.13
CA GLU A 29 -3.96 -13.87 26.00
C GLU A 29 -5.28 -13.72 25.21
N SER A 30 -6.00 -12.60 25.41
CA SER A 30 -7.25 -12.33 24.70
C SER A 30 -7.03 -12.05 23.21
N GLN A 31 -5.96 -11.35 22.89
CA GLN A 31 -5.53 -11.02 21.54
C GLN A 31 -5.02 -12.26 20.79
N GLU A 32 -4.24 -13.11 21.45
CA GLU A 32 -3.81 -14.40 20.90
C GLU A 32 -5.01 -15.31 20.60
N LYS A 33 -5.98 -15.38 21.51
CA LYS A 33 -7.23 -16.12 21.30
C LYS A 33 -8.02 -15.60 20.10
N ALA A 34 -8.10 -14.28 19.93
CA ALA A 34 -8.75 -13.67 18.77
C ALA A 34 -8.03 -14.00 17.45
N LEU A 35 -6.70 -13.90 17.44
CA LEU A 35 -5.89 -14.28 16.27
C LEU A 35 -6.09 -15.75 15.90
N ARG A 36 -6.04 -16.64 16.88
CA ARG A 36 -6.30 -18.08 16.73
C ARG A 36 -7.67 -18.34 16.12
N ALA A 37 -8.71 -17.62 16.58
CA ALA A 37 -10.06 -17.77 16.06
C ALA A 37 -10.22 -17.28 14.61
N VAL A 38 -9.52 -16.22 14.21
CA VAL A 38 -9.51 -15.76 12.80
C VAL A 38 -8.80 -16.79 11.92
N TRP A 39 -7.64 -17.36 12.38
CA TRP A 39 -6.95 -18.40 11.65
C TRP A 39 -7.80 -19.67 11.46
N ALA A 40 -8.56 -20.09 12.48
CA ALA A 40 -9.49 -21.20 12.35
C ALA A 40 -10.50 -20.98 11.20
N LYS A 41 -11.05 -19.76 11.09
CA LYS A 41 -11.97 -19.39 10.01
C LYS A 41 -11.27 -19.31 8.65
N LEU A 42 -10.04 -18.78 8.57
CA LEU A 42 -9.27 -18.71 7.34
C LEU A 42 -8.92 -20.08 6.80
N LEU A 43 -8.44 -21.00 7.66
CA LEU A 43 -8.09 -22.36 7.27
C LEU A 43 -9.31 -23.11 6.69
N ALA A 44 -10.46 -23.01 7.37
CA ALA A 44 -11.70 -23.58 6.86
C ALA A 44 -12.15 -22.95 5.53
N HIS A 45 -11.93 -21.64 5.39
CA HIS A 45 -12.27 -20.93 4.16
C HIS A 45 -11.36 -21.32 2.99
N PHE A 46 -10.05 -21.48 3.20
CA PHE A 46 -9.14 -21.99 2.17
C PHE A 46 -9.56 -23.36 1.66
N GLU A 47 -9.92 -24.28 2.55
CA GLU A 47 -10.38 -25.61 2.17
C GLU A 47 -11.69 -25.55 1.37
N SER A 48 -12.64 -24.69 1.76
CA SER A 48 -13.94 -24.55 1.08
C SER A 48 -13.87 -23.84 -0.28
N THR A 49 -12.78 -23.12 -0.57
CA THR A 49 -12.60 -22.31 -1.79
C THR A 49 -11.40 -22.72 -2.64
N ALA A 50 -10.71 -23.84 -2.31
CA ALA A 50 -9.46 -24.24 -2.95
C ALA A 50 -9.54 -24.29 -4.48
N ASP A 51 -10.64 -24.81 -5.01
CA ASP A 51 -10.85 -25.00 -6.44
C ASP A 51 -11.84 -23.99 -7.05
N LYS A 52 -12.06 -22.86 -6.37
CA LYS A 52 -13.01 -21.84 -6.82
C LYS A 52 -12.28 -20.57 -7.22
N PRO A 53 -12.02 -20.38 -8.52
CA PRO A 53 -11.46 -19.11 -8.98
C PRO A 53 -12.46 -17.98 -8.75
N ILE A 54 -11.94 -16.82 -8.36
CA ILE A 54 -12.72 -15.61 -8.21
C ILE A 54 -12.72 -14.89 -9.56
N PRO A 55 -13.89 -14.62 -10.15
CA PRO A 55 -13.95 -13.94 -11.44
C PRO A 55 -13.38 -12.52 -11.31
N VAL A 56 -12.51 -12.18 -12.26
CA VAL A 56 -12.04 -10.81 -12.43
C VAL A 56 -13.16 -9.99 -13.06
N GLU A 57 -13.53 -8.91 -12.40
CA GLU A 57 -14.44 -7.94 -13.04
C GLU A 57 -13.68 -7.27 -14.18
N LYS A 58 -14.26 -7.27 -15.42
CA LYS A 58 -13.63 -6.72 -16.63
C LYS A 58 -13.30 -5.21 -16.58
N SER A 59 -13.58 -4.55 -15.49
CA SER A 59 -13.34 -3.14 -15.26
C SER A 59 -12.48 -2.95 -14.02
N MET A 60 -11.20 -2.65 -14.24
CA MET A 60 -10.24 -2.29 -13.17
C MET A 60 -10.61 -1.04 -12.37
N VAL A 61 -11.79 -0.49 -12.55
CA VAL A 61 -12.08 0.88 -12.12
C VAL A 61 -13.14 0.95 -11.05
N LYS A 62 -13.53 -0.17 -10.46
CA LYS A 62 -14.37 -0.14 -9.26
C LYS A 62 -13.59 -0.06 -7.96
N LEU A 63 -12.50 0.69 -7.93
CA LEU A 63 -12.07 1.32 -6.70
C LEU A 63 -13.20 2.26 -6.28
N SER A 64 -14.14 1.74 -5.49
CA SER A 64 -15.17 2.51 -4.78
C SER A 64 -16.27 3.20 -5.62
N GLY A 65 -16.75 2.63 -6.70
CA GLY A 65 -17.93 3.16 -7.42
C GLY A 65 -17.69 4.44 -8.24
N LEU A 66 -16.41 4.75 -8.52
CA LEU A 66 -16.02 5.93 -9.30
C LEU A 66 -15.82 5.66 -10.80
N ALA A 67 -15.88 4.40 -11.24
CA ALA A 67 -15.74 4.12 -12.65
C ALA A 67 -17.07 4.12 -13.37
N LYS A 68 -17.25 5.08 -14.21
CA LYS A 68 -18.15 4.98 -15.34
C LYS A 68 -17.45 4.20 -16.45
N ASP A 69 -18.17 3.23 -17.03
CA ASP A 69 -17.69 2.33 -18.05
C ASP A 69 -16.89 3.00 -19.16
N GLY A 70 -15.78 2.36 -19.53
CA GLY A 70 -15.23 2.43 -20.87
C GLY A 70 -14.36 3.62 -21.16
N VAL A 71 -13.29 3.88 -20.43
CA VAL A 71 -12.34 4.89 -20.87
C VAL A 71 -10.96 4.31 -21.07
N SER A 72 -10.54 4.50 -22.30
CA SER A 72 -9.17 4.43 -22.76
C SER A 72 -8.20 5.17 -21.82
N THR A 73 -6.99 4.69 -21.79
CA THR A 73 -5.79 5.47 -21.45
C THR A 73 -6.00 6.92 -21.84
N GLY A 74 -6.06 7.81 -20.84
CA GLY A 74 -6.34 9.23 -21.03
C GLY A 74 -5.54 9.79 -22.20
N ASP A 75 -6.16 10.67 -22.95
CA ASP A 75 -5.59 11.33 -24.10
C ASP A 75 -4.25 11.95 -23.71
N SER A 76 -3.16 11.28 -24.11
CA SER A 76 -1.79 11.66 -23.78
C SER A 76 -1.47 13.06 -24.31
N GLU A 77 -2.11 13.47 -25.44
CA GLU A 77 -1.98 14.80 -26.01
C GLU A 77 -2.65 15.88 -25.15
N ALA A 78 -3.86 15.62 -24.66
CA ALA A 78 -4.58 16.58 -23.81
C ALA A 78 -3.85 16.81 -22.47
N VAL A 79 -3.29 15.75 -21.90
CA VAL A 79 -2.46 15.83 -20.68
C VAL A 79 -1.14 16.54 -20.97
N ALA A 80 -0.46 16.23 -22.07
CA ALA A 80 0.77 16.92 -22.49
C ALA A 80 0.54 18.41 -22.72
N LYS A 81 -0.58 18.75 -23.39
CA LYS A 81 -0.98 20.14 -23.61
C LYS A 81 -1.25 20.86 -22.29
N TRP A 82 -1.99 20.21 -21.38
CA TRP A 82 -2.27 20.82 -20.08
C TRP A 82 -0.98 21.11 -19.29
N TYR A 83 -0.01 20.19 -19.26
CA TYR A 83 1.28 20.43 -18.63
C TYR A 83 2.10 21.51 -19.31
N ALA A 84 2.08 21.58 -20.64
CA ALA A 84 2.72 22.65 -21.38
C ALA A 84 2.14 24.02 -21.04
N ASP A 85 0.80 24.10 -20.94
CA ASP A 85 0.07 25.33 -20.62
C ASP A 85 0.18 25.75 -19.14
N ASN A 86 0.57 24.82 -18.25
CA ASN A 86 0.63 25.03 -16.80
C ASN A 86 2.03 24.78 -16.21
N LYS A 87 3.08 24.99 -17.01
CA LYS A 87 4.49 24.82 -16.58
C LYS A 87 4.85 25.51 -15.28
N ASP A 88 4.31 26.72 -15.07
CA ASP A 88 4.56 27.52 -13.87
C ASP A 88 3.84 27.00 -12.63
N LYS A 89 2.86 26.11 -12.79
CA LYS A 89 2.11 25.48 -11.70
C LYS A 89 2.72 24.16 -11.26
N ALA A 90 3.48 23.48 -12.12
CA ALA A 90 4.27 22.33 -11.78
C ALA A 90 5.57 22.79 -11.09
N SER A 91 5.82 22.38 -9.88
CA SER A 91 6.93 22.88 -9.05
C SER A 91 8.33 22.47 -9.55
N ASN A 92 8.44 21.76 -10.68
CA ASN A 92 9.71 21.40 -11.27
C ASN A 92 9.71 21.60 -12.80
N PRO A 93 10.18 22.75 -13.31
CA PRO A 93 10.24 23.04 -14.74
C PRO A 93 11.25 22.18 -15.52
N LYS A 94 12.09 21.38 -14.85
CA LYS A 94 13.09 20.52 -15.50
C LYS A 94 12.54 19.15 -15.96
N HIS A 95 11.35 18.78 -15.55
CA HIS A 95 10.69 17.57 -16.04
C HIS A 95 10.04 17.83 -17.40
N GLN A 96 10.86 18.05 -18.40
CA GLN A 96 10.43 18.01 -19.79
C GLN A 96 9.97 16.57 -20.07
N LEU A 97 8.72 16.44 -20.46
CA LEU A 97 8.04 15.16 -20.73
C LEU A 97 8.79 14.38 -21.83
N VAL A 98 9.72 13.54 -21.41
CA VAL A 98 10.46 12.63 -22.29
C VAL A 98 9.68 11.33 -22.50
N ALA A 99 8.66 11.10 -21.66
CA ALA A 99 7.89 9.88 -21.56
C ALA A 99 7.25 9.42 -22.86
N ASP A 100 6.76 10.36 -23.68
CA ASP A 100 5.94 10.03 -24.84
C ASP A 100 6.72 9.22 -25.89
N LYS A 101 8.04 9.41 -26.03
CA LYS A 101 8.83 8.70 -27.02
C LYS A 101 9.26 7.28 -26.64
N LEU A 102 9.54 7.04 -25.37
CA LEU A 102 10.07 5.75 -24.91
C LEU A 102 8.98 4.68 -24.69
N TYR A 103 7.76 5.11 -24.35
CA TYR A 103 6.71 4.20 -23.88
C TYR A 103 5.53 4.06 -24.86
N LEU A 104 5.28 5.05 -25.71
CA LEU A 104 4.22 4.99 -26.73
C LEU A 104 4.65 4.26 -28.01
N ASP A 105 5.95 4.13 -28.26
CA ASP A 105 6.50 3.53 -29.48
C ASP A 105 6.67 2.00 -29.45
N GLY A 106 5.87 1.26 -28.67
CA GLY A 106 5.89 -0.21 -28.64
C GLY A 106 6.98 -0.85 -27.79
N ASN A 107 7.82 -0.07 -27.11
CA ASN A 107 8.93 -0.58 -26.29
C ASN A 107 8.51 -1.07 -24.89
N ARG A 108 7.24 -0.98 -24.53
CA ARG A 108 6.73 -1.43 -23.24
C ARG A 108 7.01 -2.90 -22.97
N GLU A 109 6.85 -3.75 -23.98
CA GLU A 109 7.10 -5.20 -23.90
C GLU A 109 8.58 -5.55 -23.64
N LEU A 110 9.48 -4.59 -23.87
CA LEU A 110 10.90 -4.77 -23.57
C LEU A 110 11.26 -4.51 -22.11
N ILE A 111 10.36 -3.89 -21.33
CA ILE A 111 10.63 -3.46 -19.95
C ILE A 111 9.99 -4.38 -18.93
N VAL A 112 8.78 -4.87 -19.23
CA VAL A 112 8.08 -5.91 -18.47
C VAL A 112 7.53 -6.95 -19.42
N PRO A 113 7.44 -8.24 -19.03
CA PRO A 113 6.86 -9.25 -19.91
C PRO A 113 5.41 -8.91 -20.25
N SER A 114 5.03 -9.04 -21.53
CA SER A 114 3.69 -8.74 -22.03
C SER A 114 2.62 -9.65 -21.45
N GLN A 115 3.00 -10.92 -21.20
CA GLN A 115 2.10 -11.91 -20.64
C GLN A 115 2.15 -11.88 -19.11
N PHE A 116 1.12 -11.30 -18.50
CA PHE A 116 0.93 -11.35 -17.06
C PHE A 116 0.69 -12.79 -16.59
N LYS A 117 1.36 -13.17 -15.50
CA LYS A 117 1.23 -14.47 -14.86
C LYS A 117 0.89 -14.29 -13.38
N PRO A 118 -0.29 -14.70 -12.91
CA PRO A 118 -0.65 -14.62 -11.50
C PRO A 118 0.21 -15.56 -10.65
N LEU A 119 0.22 -15.35 -9.32
CA LEU A 119 0.89 -16.23 -8.38
C LEU A 119 0.25 -17.61 -8.36
N PHE A 120 1.07 -18.65 -8.50
CA PHE A 120 0.64 -20.08 -8.54
C PHE A 120 -0.38 -20.41 -9.63
N GLY A 121 -0.40 -19.68 -10.73
CA GLY A 121 -1.33 -19.91 -11.81
C GLY A 121 -0.77 -19.53 -13.18
N ASP A 122 -1.29 -20.19 -14.22
CA ASP A 122 -0.86 -19.93 -15.59
C ASP A 122 -1.79 -18.96 -16.34
N ALA A 123 -3.00 -18.76 -15.85
CA ALA A 123 -4.00 -17.91 -16.47
C ALA A 123 -4.56 -16.89 -15.48
N ALA A 124 -4.93 -15.72 -16.00
CA ALA A 124 -5.46 -14.63 -15.17
C ALA A 124 -6.78 -14.99 -14.44
N ASP A 125 -7.51 -15.97 -14.93
CA ASP A 125 -8.74 -16.49 -14.35
C ASP A 125 -8.52 -17.62 -13.31
N SER A 126 -7.26 -18.05 -13.09
CA SER A 126 -6.93 -19.09 -12.10
C SER A 126 -6.74 -18.57 -10.66
N ARG A 127 -7.00 -17.29 -10.43
CA ARG A 127 -6.83 -16.67 -9.11
C ARG A 127 -7.83 -17.19 -8.10
N THR A 128 -7.32 -17.82 -7.03
CA THR A 128 -8.11 -18.28 -5.89
C THR A 128 -8.01 -17.30 -4.72
N PHE A 129 -8.93 -17.42 -3.76
CA PHE A 129 -8.85 -16.64 -2.52
C PHE A 129 -7.52 -16.88 -1.78
N ALA A 130 -7.08 -18.14 -1.68
CA ALA A 130 -5.83 -18.48 -1.01
C ALA A 130 -4.63 -17.81 -1.69
N ASN A 131 -4.52 -17.88 -3.03
CA ASN A 131 -3.40 -17.26 -3.76
C ASN A 131 -3.37 -15.74 -3.55
N ALA A 132 -4.53 -15.07 -3.61
CA ALA A 132 -4.62 -13.64 -3.36
C ALA A 132 -4.31 -13.26 -1.90
N PHE A 133 -4.72 -14.10 -0.94
CA PHE A 133 -4.39 -13.90 0.46
C PHE A 133 -2.88 -14.01 0.68
N TRP A 134 -2.23 -15.06 0.19
CA TRP A 134 -0.78 -15.23 0.35
C TRP A 134 0.01 -14.12 -0.33
N LEU A 135 -0.41 -13.68 -1.52
CA LEU A 135 0.18 -12.52 -2.17
C LEU A 135 0.03 -11.23 -1.32
N ALA A 136 -1.14 -11.05 -0.71
CA ALA A 136 -1.38 -9.89 0.16
C ALA A 136 -0.53 -9.92 1.43
N THR A 137 -0.26 -11.10 2.00
CA THR A 137 0.57 -11.27 3.21
C THR A 137 2.06 -11.03 2.96
N MET A 138 2.54 -11.11 1.70
CA MET A 138 3.93 -10.78 1.35
C MET A 138 4.33 -9.33 1.67
N ARG A 139 3.38 -8.44 1.92
CA ARG A 139 3.63 -7.06 2.37
C ARG A 139 4.00 -6.94 3.84
N CYS A 140 3.90 -8.05 4.58
CA CYS A 140 4.25 -8.11 6.00
C CYS A 140 5.33 -9.16 6.21
N HIS A 141 6.14 -9.02 7.26
CA HIS A 141 7.13 -10.03 7.65
C HIS A 141 6.49 -11.36 8.08
N SER A 142 5.22 -11.31 8.43
CA SER A 142 4.49 -12.46 8.93
C SER A 142 3.05 -12.43 8.45
N PRO A 143 2.47 -13.57 8.04
CA PRO A 143 1.03 -13.67 7.78
C PRO A 143 0.18 -13.28 8.99
N ASP A 144 0.68 -13.49 10.21
CA ASP A 144 0.02 -13.05 11.44
C ASP A 144 -0.06 -11.53 11.53
N ALA A 145 1.00 -10.81 11.16
CA ALA A 145 0.99 -9.35 11.15
C ALA A 145 -0.10 -8.80 10.22
N TYR A 146 -0.26 -9.42 9.05
CA TYR A 146 -1.34 -9.07 8.12
C TYR A 146 -2.72 -9.27 8.73
N VAL A 147 -2.98 -10.42 9.36
CA VAL A 147 -4.27 -10.74 10.02
C VAL A 147 -4.51 -9.81 11.21
N LEU A 148 -3.48 -9.52 12.00
CA LEU A 148 -3.55 -8.62 13.15
C LEU A 148 -3.96 -7.19 12.76
N ASN A 149 -3.59 -6.70 11.58
CA ASN A 149 -4.03 -5.41 11.11
C ASN A 149 -5.57 -5.32 10.99
N PHE A 150 -6.21 -6.40 10.54
CA PHE A 150 -7.68 -6.48 10.49
C PHE A 150 -8.30 -6.60 11.88
N LEU A 151 -7.73 -7.43 12.77
CA LEU A 151 -8.21 -7.56 14.14
C LEU A 151 -8.13 -6.25 14.92
N ARG A 152 -6.99 -5.56 14.84
CA ARG A 152 -6.79 -4.25 15.47
C ARG A 152 -7.74 -3.20 14.90
N ALA A 153 -7.93 -3.16 13.59
CA ALA A 153 -8.86 -2.23 12.93
C ALA A 153 -10.32 -2.52 13.28
N CYS A 154 -10.66 -3.77 13.58
CA CYS A 154 -12.00 -4.18 14.01
C CYS A 154 -12.13 -4.28 15.53
N GLN A 155 -11.20 -3.68 16.30
CA GLN A 155 -11.23 -3.68 17.76
C GLN A 155 -11.37 -5.09 18.37
N TRP A 156 -10.65 -6.06 17.79
CA TRP A 156 -10.59 -7.47 18.18
C TRP A 156 -11.89 -8.26 17.97
N ASP A 157 -12.88 -7.71 17.25
CA ASP A 157 -14.07 -8.46 16.82
C ASP A 157 -13.68 -9.44 15.70
N VAL A 158 -13.58 -10.72 16.05
CA VAL A 158 -13.16 -11.83 15.18
C VAL A 158 -14.02 -11.94 13.93
N ASN A 159 -15.34 -11.78 14.05
CA ASN A 159 -16.25 -11.93 12.92
C ASN A 159 -16.15 -10.75 11.95
N LYS A 160 -16.09 -9.53 12.47
CA LYS A 160 -15.89 -8.33 11.64
C LYS A 160 -14.54 -8.35 10.95
N ALA A 161 -13.48 -8.74 11.66
CA ALA A 161 -12.14 -8.85 11.11
C ALA A 161 -12.08 -9.87 9.97
N PHE A 162 -12.66 -11.05 10.15
CA PHE A 162 -12.71 -12.09 9.13
C PHE A 162 -13.48 -11.65 7.89
N VAL A 163 -14.69 -11.08 8.05
CA VAL A 163 -15.50 -10.58 6.92
C VAL A 163 -14.77 -9.46 6.16
N ARG A 164 -14.13 -8.53 6.88
CA ARG A 164 -13.37 -7.44 6.25
C ARG A 164 -12.16 -7.97 5.50
N LEU A 165 -11.45 -8.95 6.07
CA LEU A 165 -10.32 -9.60 5.42
C LEU A 165 -10.74 -10.35 4.15
N GLN A 166 -11.87 -11.09 4.19
CA GLN A 166 -12.42 -11.74 2.99
C GLN A 166 -12.76 -10.72 1.91
N ARG A 167 -13.43 -9.62 2.27
CA ARG A 167 -13.77 -8.55 1.33
C ARG A 167 -12.51 -7.93 0.71
N SER A 168 -11.54 -7.59 1.54
CA SER A 168 -10.25 -7.03 1.08
C SER A 168 -9.56 -7.98 0.10
N THR A 169 -9.47 -9.27 0.43
CA THR A 169 -8.83 -10.28 -0.44
C THR A 169 -9.57 -10.43 -1.77
N ASN A 170 -10.91 -10.49 -1.75
CA ASN A 170 -11.71 -10.58 -2.97
C ASN A 170 -11.55 -9.32 -3.85
N GLN A 171 -11.56 -8.13 -3.25
CA GLN A 171 -11.35 -6.88 -3.99
C GLN A 171 -9.99 -6.82 -4.67
N ARG A 172 -8.95 -7.39 -4.06
CA ARG A 172 -7.61 -7.46 -4.67
C ARG A 172 -7.60 -8.23 -5.97
N ILE A 173 -8.41 -9.31 -6.05
CA ILE A 173 -8.55 -10.10 -7.29
C ILE A 173 -9.41 -9.34 -8.29
N THR A 174 -10.58 -8.89 -7.89
CA THR A 174 -11.53 -8.22 -8.81
C THR A 174 -10.96 -6.92 -9.40
N GLN A 175 -10.05 -6.27 -8.68
CA GLN A 175 -9.34 -5.06 -9.12
C GLN A 175 -7.96 -5.35 -9.76
N GLU A 176 -7.60 -6.61 -9.93
CA GLU A 176 -6.32 -7.03 -10.53
C GLU A 176 -5.08 -6.31 -9.93
N LEU A 177 -5.01 -6.17 -8.59
CA LEU A 177 -3.90 -5.46 -7.96
C LEU A 177 -2.54 -6.15 -8.19
N ASP A 178 -2.53 -7.47 -8.33
CA ASP A 178 -1.36 -8.25 -8.72
C ASP A 178 -0.86 -7.88 -10.13
N ARG A 179 -1.78 -7.72 -11.09
CA ARG A 179 -1.44 -7.28 -12.44
C ARG A 179 -0.96 -5.82 -12.45
N LEU A 180 -1.59 -4.97 -11.63
CA LEU A 180 -1.16 -3.58 -11.49
C LEU A 180 0.30 -3.49 -11.00
N MET A 181 0.70 -4.35 -10.06
CA MET A 181 2.08 -4.42 -9.57
C MET A 181 3.04 -5.00 -10.60
N TRP A 182 2.60 -6.01 -11.37
CA TRP A 182 3.35 -6.55 -12.49
C TRP A 182 3.65 -5.49 -13.55
N GLU A 183 2.66 -4.71 -13.92
CA GLU A 183 2.79 -3.68 -14.94
C GLU A 183 3.54 -2.44 -14.42
N GLY A 184 3.55 -2.21 -13.11
CA GLY A 184 4.24 -1.08 -12.47
C GLY A 184 3.73 0.28 -12.90
N ASP A 185 4.58 1.29 -12.84
CA ASP A 185 4.26 2.66 -13.23
C ASP A 185 4.17 2.89 -14.75
N LEU A 186 4.41 1.85 -15.58
CA LEU A 186 4.19 1.93 -17.04
C LEU A 186 2.71 1.96 -17.44
N VAL A 187 1.82 1.40 -16.61
CA VAL A 187 0.36 1.37 -16.89
C VAL A 187 -0.36 2.56 -16.36
N GLN A 188 0.34 3.25 -15.46
CA GLN A 188 -0.21 4.41 -14.84
C GLN A 188 0.03 5.61 -15.72
N HIS A 189 -0.65 6.68 -15.40
CA HIS A 189 -0.29 7.96 -15.97
C HIS A 189 1.16 8.26 -15.59
N LEU A 190 2.10 7.89 -16.45
CA LEU A 190 3.53 8.09 -16.25
C LEU A 190 3.83 9.55 -15.84
N LYS A 191 3.08 10.49 -16.38
CA LYS A 191 3.14 11.92 -16.03
C LYS A 191 2.83 12.20 -14.57
N VAL A 192 1.89 11.49 -13.97
CA VAL A 192 1.58 11.61 -12.54
C VAL A 192 2.75 11.09 -11.70
N ALA A 193 3.38 10.00 -12.13
CA ALA A 193 4.58 9.47 -11.50
C ALA A 193 5.76 10.44 -11.67
N GLU A 194 6.00 10.94 -12.88
CA GLU A 194 7.06 11.92 -13.17
C GLU A 194 6.96 13.21 -12.34
N MET A 195 5.74 13.64 -12.02
CA MET A 195 5.50 14.83 -11.18
C MET A 195 5.82 14.64 -9.70
N GLY A 196 5.94 13.39 -9.24
CA GLY A 196 6.15 13.13 -7.82
C GLY A 196 4.91 13.36 -6.96
N MET A 197 3.73 13.01 -7.47
CA MET A 197 2.49 13.14 -6.67
C MET A 197 2.48 12.30 -5.40
N CYS A 198 3.33 11.28 -5.30
CA CYS A 198 3.63 10.59 -4.05
C CYS A 198 5.07 10.09 -4.10
N SER A 199 5.88 10.55 -3.16
CA SER A 199 7.30 10.17 -3.08
C SER A 199 7.73 9.96 -1.64
N GLN A 200 8.71 9.09 -1.44
CA GLN A 200 9.38 8.96 -0.16
C GLN A 200 10.18 10.24 0.12
N ILE A 201 10.03 10.80 1.31
CA ILE A 201 10.71 12.03 1.72
C ILE A 201 11.73 11.82 2.85
N GLY A 202 11.69 10.70 3.54
CA GLY A 202 12.58 10.40 4.67
C GLY A 202 12.00 9.32 5.56
N ARG A 203 12.37 9.41 6.85
CA ARG A 203 11.91 8.50 7.89
C ARG A 203 11.35 9.27 9.08
N ASP A 204 10.40 8.65 9.77
CA ASP A 204 9.92 9.15 11.05
C ASP A 204 10.90 8.83 12.20
N ARG A 205 10.59 9.30 13.40
CA ARG A 205 11.45 9.08 14.59
C ARG A 205 11.53 7.63 15.05
N PHE A 206 10.68 6.75 14.54
CA PHE A 206 10.72 5.31 14.78
C PHE A 206 11.35 4.52 13.63
N GLY A 207 11.86 5.22 12.60
CA GLY A 207 12.51 4.64 11.44
C GLY A 207 11.58 4.18 10.33
N SER A 208 10.26 4.40 10.46
CA SER A 208 9.29 4.07 9.42
C SER A 208 9.43 4.99 8.22
N LEU A 209 9.11 4.50 7.03
CA LEU A 209 9.15 5.32 5.82
C LEU A 209 8.08 6.41 5.86
N VAL A 210 8.44 7.60 5.41
CA VAL A 210 7.51 8.72 5.26
C VAL A 210 7.36 9.08 3.80
N PHE A 211 6.11 9.11 3.34
CA PHE A 211 5.76 9.51 1.99
C PHE A 211 4.99 10.83 2.02
N ALA A 212 5.34 11.74 1.12
CA ALA A 212 4.61 12.98 0.94
C ALA A 212 3.73 12.94 -0.32
N VAL A 213 2.54 13.52 -0.18
CA VAL A 213 1.59 13.75 -1.27
C VAL A 213 1.38 15.27 -1.39
N PRO A 214 2.14 15.96 -2.24
CA PRO A 214 1.98 17.40 -2.44
C PRO A 214 0.70 17.70 -3.22
N ILE A 215 -0.34 18.17 -2.52
CA ILE A 215 -1.68 18.38 -3.09
C ILE A 215 -1.67 19.42 -4.22
N ARG A 216 -0.72 20.37 -4.21
CA ARG A 216 -0.53 21.34 -5.29
C ARG A 216 -0.25 20.71 -6.66
N LEU A 217 0.18 19.44 -6.69
CA LEU A 217 0.43 18.68 -7.93
C LEU A 217 -0.79 17.88 -8.39
N ASN A 218 -1.89 17.90 -7.64
CA ASN A 218 -3.13 17.26 -8.05
C ASN A 218 -3.92 18.21 -8.95
N PHE A 219 -4.06 17.85 -10.22
CA PHE A 219 -4.84 18.60 -11.20
C PHE A 219 -5.96 17.71 -11.78
N PRO A 220 -7.15 17.69 -11.18
CA PRO A 220 -8.27 16.86 -11.64
C PRO A 220 -8.63 17.05 -13.12
N SER A 221 -8.45 18.25 -13.66
CA SER A 221 -8.71 18.56 -15.07
C SER A 221 -7.70 17.93 -16.06
N ALA A 222 -6.53 17.46 -15.58
CA ALA A 222 -5.46 16.93 -16.41
C ALA A 222 -5.45 15.39 -16.50
N ARG A 223 -6.42 14.72 -15.88
CA ARG A 223 -6.47 13.26 -15.78
C ARG A 223 -7.90 12.75 -15.69
N THR A 224 -8.11 11.46 -15.92
CA THR A 224 -9.38 10.80 -15.65
C THR A 224 -9.46 10.30 -14.20
N GLU A 225 -10.67 10.03 -13.72
CA GLU A 225 -10.87 9.37 -12.41
C GLU A 225 -10.22 7.97 -12.40
N ALA A 226 -10.23 7.28 -13.54
CA ALA A 226 -9.61 5.98 -13.71
C ALA A 226 -8.09 6.03 -13.50
N ASP A 227 -7.43 7.03 -14.08
CA ASP A 227 -5.99 7.19 -13.98
C ASP A 227 -5.54 7.38 -12.54
N ILE A 228 -6.21 8.29 -11.83
CA ILE A 228 -5.85 8.56 -10.45
C ILE A 228 -6.22 7.40 -9.50
N ALA A 229 -7.29 6.66 -9.80
CA ALA A 229 -7.65 5.47 -9.04
C ALA A 229 -6.59 4.37 -9.17
N LYS A 230 -6.12 4.10 -10.39
CA LYS A 230 -5.00 3.16 -10.64
C LYS A 230 -3.71 3.62 -9.97
N PHE A 231 -3.35 4.89 -10.13
CA PHE A 231 -2.17 5.46 -9.49
C PHE A 231 -2.25 5.32 -7.97
N THR A 232 -3.39 5.63 -7.38
CA THR A 232 -3.58 5.50 -5.93
C THR A 232 -3.44 4.05 -5.48
N ALA A 233 -4.06 3.10 -6.17
CA ALA A 233 -3.96 1.68 -5.85
C ALA A 233 -2.49 1.20 -5.91
N TYR A 234 -1.77 1.57 -6.97
CA TYR A 234 -0.35 1.25 -7.11
C TYR A 234 0.50 1.85 -5.99
N VAL A 235 0.30 3.13 -5.69
CA VAL A 235 1.05 3.80 -4.63
C VAL A 235 0.79 3.15 -3.27
N LEU A 236 -0.45 2.81 -2.96
CA LEU A 236 -0.78 2.14 -1.70
C LEU A 236 -0.15 0.75 -1.60
N GLU A 237 -0.16 -0.03 -2.69
CA GLU A 237 0.54 -1.31 -2.76
C GLU A 237 2.05 -1.14 -2.58
N LYS A 238 2.64 -0.20 -3.32
CA LYS A 238 4.07 0.11 -3.26
C LYS A 238 4.48 0.52 -1.84
N VAL A 239 3.77 1.48 -1.24
CA VAL A 239 4.07 1.95 0.12
C VAL A 239 3.97 0.81 1.13
N ALA A 240 2.91 0.00 1.08
CA ALA A 240 2.75 -1.13 1.97
C ALA A 240 3.88 -2.15 1.83
N GLN A 241 4.35 -2.40 0.60
CA GLN A 241 5.42 -3.35 0.32
C GLN A 241 6.80 -2.83 0.73
N LEU A 242 7.12 -1.58 0.43
CA LEU A 242 8.37 -0.93 0.87
C LEU A 242 8.45 -0.85 2.41
N SER A 243 7.32 -0.63 3.08
CA SER A 243 7.25 -0.53 4.54
C SER A 243 7.53 -1.85 5.25
N ARG A 244 7.42 -2.99 4.57
CA ARG A 244 7.76 -4.31 5.11
C ARG A 244 9.16 -4.32 5.74
N THR A 245 10.15 -3.72 5.09
CA THR A 245 11.54 -3.68 5.57
C THR A 245 11.78 -2.72 6.74
N CYS A 246 10.79 -1.89 7.10
CA CYS A 246 10.91 -0.80 8.06
C CYS A 246 9.90 -0.87 9.22
N GLY A 247 9.32 -2.04 9.49
CA GLY A 247 8.39 -2.26 10.58
C GLY A 247 6.91 -2.29 10.20
N GLU A 248 6.61 -2.52 8.90
CA GLU A 248 5.28 -2.82 8.35
C GLU A 248 4.28 -1.65 8.34
N GLU A 249 4.67 -0.48 8.82
CA GLU A 249 3.81 0.71 8.82
C GLU A 249 4.58 1.87 8.18
N ALA A 250 3.90 2.71 7.41
CA ALA A 250 4.42 3.96 6.88
C ALA A 250 3.69 5.16 7.47
N MET A 251 4.25 6.34 7.31
CA MET A 251 3.56 7.61 7.53
C MET A 251 3.28 8.28 6.20
N ILE A 252 2.10 8.87 6.04
CA ILE A 252 1.76 9.70 4.89
C ILE A 252 1.59 11.14 5.33
N VAL A 253 2.24 12.05 4.61
CA VAL A 253 2.11 13.50 4.79
C VAL A 253 1.41 14.08 3.57
N TYR A 254 0.18 14.52 3.71
CA TYR A 254 -0.50 15.34 2.70
C TYR A 254 -0.03 16.77 2.84
N ASP A 255 0.79 17.22 1.90
CA ASP A 255 1.38 18.57 1.90
C ASP A 255 0.47 19.55 1.14
N PHE A 256 -0.15 20.46 1.89
CA PHE A 256 -1.01 21.52 1.36
C PHE A 256 -0.25 22.83 1.09
N THR A 257 1.07 22.84 1.12
CA THR A 257 1.86 24.02 0.77
C THR A 257 1.61 24.43 -0.68
N GLY A 258 1.23 25.69 -0.91
CA GLY A 258 0.89 26.19 -2.23
C GLY A 258 -0.39 25.64 -2.85
N TYR A 259 -1.21 24.93 -2.05
CA TYR A 259 -2.51 24.41 -2.45
C TYR A 259 -3.46 25.53 -2.90
N LYS A 260 -4.25 25.24 -3.93
CA LYS A 260 -5.36 26.05 -4.43
C LYS A 260 -6.64 25.19 -4.50
N LEU A 261 -7.80 25.84 -4.57
CA LEU A 261 -9.08 25.13 -4.66
C LEU A 261 -9.19 24.21 -5.89
N GLU A 262 -8.53 24.57 -6.99
CA GLU A 262 -8.45 23.75 -8.21
C GLU A 262 -7.71 22.41 -8.02
N ASN A 263 -6.92 22.28 -6.95
CA ASN A 263 -6.20 21.05 -6.62
C ASN A 263 -7.02 20.09 -5.75
N PHE A 264 -8.17 20.53 -5.27
CA PHE A 264 -8.97 19.76 -4.32
C PHE A 264 -10.15 19.06 -4.99
N GLU A 265 -10.31 17.80 -4.68
CA GLU A 265 -11.33 16.92 -5.22
C GLU A 265 -11.96 16.12 -4.08
N LEU A 266 -13.11 16.60 -3.59
CA LEU A 266 -13.78 16.05 -2.42
C LEU A 266 -14.22 14.60 -2.63
N GLY A 267 -14.76 14.28 -3.81
CA GLY A 267 -15.19 12.94 -4.18
C GLY A 267 -14.04 11.94 -4.15
N PHE A 268 -12.91 12.29 -4.76
CA PHE A 268 -11.71 11.46 -4.77
C PHE A 268 -11.12 11.30 -3.37
N THR A 269 -11.09 12.36 -2.55
CA THR A 269 -10.64 12.28 -1.16
C THR A 269 -11.45 11.24 -0.36
N LYS A 270 -12.78 11.23 -0.53
CA LYS A 270 -13.66 10.23 0.10
C LYS A 270 -13.32 8.82 -0.35
N THR A 271 -13.04 8.65 -1.62
CA THR A 271 -12.62 7.37 -2.21
C THR A 271 -11.31 6.86 -1.62
N ILE A 272 -10.28 7.72 -1.53
CA ILE A 272 -9.00 7.34 -0.92
C ILE A 272 -9.21 6.87 0.52
N ILE A 273 -9.97 7.62 1.31
CA ILE A 273 -10.27 7.27 2.71
C ILE A 273 -10.95 5.89 2.78
N SER A 274 -11.98 5.67 1.96
CA SER A 274 -12.68 4.38 1.92
C SER A 274 -11.76 3.24 1.53
N THR A 275 -10.91 3.43 0.51
CA THR A 275 -9.94 2.43 0.05
C THR A 275 -8.93 2.09 1.14
N LEU A 276 -8.37 3.10 1.81
CA LEU A 276 -7.44 2.90 2.92
C LEU A 276 -8.10 2.11 4.06
N GLN A 277 -9.32 2.47 4.41
CA GLN A 277 -10.05 1.79 5.48
C GLN A 277 -10.34 0.33 5.13
N GLU A 278 -10.75 0.01 3.92
CA GLU A 278 -11.17 -1.33 3.54
C GLU A 278 -10.00 -2.26 3.16
N LEU A 279 -9.06 -1.79 2.35
CA LEU A 279 -8.00 -2.64 1.78
C LEU A 279 -6.68 -2.62 2.57
N TYR A 280 -6.42 -1.52 3.28
CA TYR A 280 -5.13 -1.29 3.95
C TYR A 280 -5.30 -0.92 5.43
N PRO A 281 -6.07 -1.69 6.20
CA PRO A 281 -6.28 -1.35 7.61
C PRO A 281 -4.95 -1.37 8.34
N LEU A 282 -4.63 -0.25 9.00
CA LEU A 282 -3.42 -0.07 9.80
C LEU A 282 -2.08 -0.35 9.08
N ALA A 283 -2.05 -0.24 7.73
CA ALA A 283 -0.79 -0.23 6.98
C ALA A 283 0.02 1.06 7.19
N PHE A 284 -0.58 2.03 7.86
CA PHE A 284 0.03 3.32 8.15
C PHE A 284 0.04 3.61 9.66
N THR A 285 1.20 4.04 10.16
CA THR A 285 1.34 4.55 11.55
C THR A 285 0.45 5.76 11.73
N GLY A 286 0.45 6.66 10.73
CA GLY A 286 -0.36 7.85 10.76
C GLY A 286 -0.44 8.60 9.45
N THR A 287 -1.35 9.56 9.44
CA THR A 287 -1.57 10.50 8.35
C THR A 287 -1.41 11.91 8.88
N LEU A 288 -0.45 12.66 8.36
CA LEU A 288 -0.26 14.06 8.69
C LEU A 288 -0.84 14.93 7.59
N LEU A 289 -1.60 15.93 7.97
CA LEU A 289 -2.09 16.98 7.09
C LEU A 289 -1.26 18.23 7.37
N TYR A 290 -0.24 18.50 6.53
CA TYR A 290 0.60 19.66 6.65
C TYR A 290 -0.09 20.88 6.00
N VAL A 291 -0.75 21.66 6.85
CA VAL A 291 -1.70 22.69 6.41
C VAL A 291 -1.34 24.04 7.02
N ASN A 292 -0.81 24.94 6.22
CA ASN A 292 -0.50 26.32 6.62
C ASN A 292 -1.57 27.33 6.17
N SER A 293 -2.74 26.88 5.67
CA SER A 293 -3.80 27.70 5.12
C SER A 293 -5.13 27.52 5.86
N TRP A 294 -5.79 28.63 6.14
CA TRP A 294 -7.16 28.65 6.72
C TRP A 294 -8.23 28.07 5.77
N LEU A 295 -7.95 28.01 4.46
CA LEU A 295 -8.86 27.51 3.43
C LEU A 295 -9.26 26.03 3.66
N PHE A 296 -8.42 25.26 4.35
CA PHE A 296 -8.64 23.84 4.60
C PHE A 296 -9.64 23.56 5.74
N SER A 297 -9.91 24.53 6.61
CA SER A 297 -10.74 24.32 7.82
C SER A 297 -12.16 23.82 7.53
N GLY A 298 -12.79 24.30 6.46
CA GLY A 298 -14.10 23.86 6.01
C GLY A 298 -14.09 22.42 5.47
N ALA A 299 -13.13 22.08 4.63
CA ALA A 299 -12.94 20.76 4.07
C ALA A 299 -12.65 19.73 5.16
N TRP A 300 -11.80 20.08 6.13
CA TRP A 300 -11.47 19.19 7.24
C TRP A 300 -12.69 18.75 8.06
N LYS A 301 -13.63 19.67 8.33
CA LYS A 301 -14.84 19.34 9.07
C LYS A 301 -15.67 18.25 8.37
N VAL A 302 -15.71 18.26 7.05
CA VAL A 302 -16.38 17.24 6.24
C VAL A 302 -15.56 15.94 6.21
N ILE A 303 -14.27 16.02 5.92
CA ILE A 303 -13.37 14.87 5.81
C ILE A 303 -13.33 14.07 7.12
N ARG A 304 -13.23 14.76 8.26
CA ARG A 304 -13.20 14.12 9.58
C ARG A 304 -14.44 13.25 9.83
N GLY A 305 -15.60 13.61 9.28
CA GLY A 305 -16.84 12.84 9.40
C GLY A 305 -16.82 11.51 8.62
N TRP A 306 -15.85 11.28 7.73
CA TRP A 306 -15.71 10.05 6.96
C TRP A 306 -14.70 9.08 7.56
N LEU A 307 -13.85 9.55 8.49
CA LEU A 307 -12.83 8.74 9.13
C LEU A 307 -13.48 7.83 10.19
N ASP A 308 -13.15 6.55 10.15
CA ASP A 308 -13.45 5.69 11.28
C ASP A 308 -12.60 6.12 12.51
N PRO A 309 -13.02 5.77 13.73
CA PRO A 309 -12.32 6.20 14.94
C PRO A 309 -10.85 5.76 14.99
N VAL A 310 -10.52 4.60 14.42
CA VAL A 310 -9.16 4.04 14.41
C VAL A 310 -8.24 4.85 13.48
N ILE A 311 -8.75 5.30 12.34
CA ILE A 311 -8.00 6.17 11.42
C ILE A 311 -8.01 7.61 11.92
N GLY A 312 -9.13 8.06 12.48
CA GLY A 312 -9.25 9.42 13.01
C GLY A 312 -8.22 9.75 14.09
N CYS A 313 -7.95 8.82 15.03
CA CYS A 313 -6.93 9.00 16.06
C CYS A 313 -5.48 8.91 15.53
N ARG A 314 -5.29 8.44 14.29
CA ARG A 314 -4.02 8.40 13.57
C ARG A 314 -3.84 9.55 12.59
N THR A 315 -4.82 10.46 12.50
CA THR A 315 -4.77 11.61 11.58
C THR A 315 -4.56 12.90 12.36
N GLN A 316 -3.48 13.62 12.06
CA GLN A 316 -3.07 14.84 12.74
C GLN A 316 -2.91 16.01 11.75
N ILE A 317 -3.44 17.17 12.11
CA ILE A 317 -3.11 18.42 11.42
C ILE A 317 -1.84 18.99 12.02
N VAL A 318 -0.86 19.28 11.17
CA VAL A 318 0.39 19.96 11.48
C VAL A 318 0.46 21.27 10.69
N LYS A 319 0.81 22.37 11.34
CA LYS A 319 0.69 23.72 10.75
C LYS A 319 2.02 24.36 10.37
N ASP A 320 3.07 23.92 11.00
CA ASP A 320 4.42 24.48 10.92
C ASP A 320 5.47 23.38 11.02
N ILE A 321 6.72 23.76 10.80
CA ILE A 321 7.83 22.83 10.84
C ILE A 321 8.04 22.29 12.26
N GLU A 322 7.83 23.08 13.28
CA GLU A 322 8.00 22.71 14.69
C GLU A 322 7.00 21.60 15.09
N SER A 323 5.78 21.68 14.60
CA SER A 323 4.77 20.62 14.82
C SER A 323 5.05 19.36 13.98
N LEU A 324 5.72 19.49 12.82
CA LEU A 324 6.14 18.35 12.01
C LEU A 324 7.36 17.63 12.63
N GLU A 325 8.25 18.38 13.31
CA GLU A 325 9.40 17.84 14.03
C GLU A 325 9.04 16.92 15.21
N ILE A 326 7.82 16.91 15.65
CA ILE A 326 7.33 15.90 16.61
C ILE A 326 7.42 14.49 16.00
N PHE A 327 7.22 14.37 14.70
CA PHE A 327 7.12 13.10 13.97
C PHE A 327 8.41 12.72 13.24
N MET A 328 9.17 13.70 12.74
CA MET A 328 10.37 13.52 11.92
C MET A 328 11.47 14.46 12.39
N ASP A 329 12.72 14.04 12.29
CA ASP A 329 13.84 14.94 12.52
C ASP A 329 13.98 15.93 11.33
N ARG A 330 14.42 17.15 11.61
CA ARG A 330 14.49 18.24 10.64
C ARG A 330 15.32 17.91 9.40
N ASP A 331 16.34 17.09 9.53
CA ASP A 331 17.19 16.59 8.44
C ASP A 331 16.49 15.57 7.52
N GLN A 332 15.37 14.98 7.99
CA GLN A 332 14.50 14.10 7.20
C GLN A 332 13.39 14.87 6.47
N ILE A 333 13.11 16.10 6.85
CA ILE A 333 12.06 16.92 6.25
C ILE A 333 12.63 17.67 5.04
N PRO A 334 11.99 17.63 3.86
CA PRO A 334 12.45 18.36 2.67
C PRO A 334 12.55 19.87 2.88
N ILE A 335 13.51 20.50 2.20
CA ILE A 335 13.66 21.98 2.19
C ILE A 335 12.37 22.67 1.72
N SER A 336 11.65 22.07 0.76
CA SER A 336 10.37 22.60 0.27
C SER A 336 9.27 22.65 1.34
N MET A 337 9.41 21.93 2.44
CA MET A 337 8.53 21.92 3.60
C MET A 337 9.12 22.65 4.82
N GLY A 338 10.26 23.35 4.65
CA GLY A 338 10.94 24.09 5.71
C GLY A 338 12.00 23.31 6.48
N GLY A 339 12.29 22.07 6.08
CA GLY A 339 13.31 21.22 6.70
C GLY A 339 14.72 21.41 6.14
N GLN A 340 15.56 20.39 6.31
CA GLN A 340 16.97 20.42 5.91
C GLN A 340 17.34 19.29 4.93
N SER A 341 16.44 18.35 4.66
CA SER A 341 16.70 17.27 3.70
C SER A 341 16.86 17.82 2.29
N LYS A 342 17.98 17.47 1.66
CA LYS A 342 18.29 17.78 0.26
C LYS A 342 17.71 16.73 -0.71
N LEU A 343 16.95 15.78 -0.20
CA LEU A 343 16.30 14.76 -1.01
C LEU A 343 15.29 15.45 -1.94
N GLU A 344 15.59 15.46 -3.23
CA GLU A 344 14.71 15.96 -4.27
C GLU A 344 14.10 14.80 -5.03
N TYR A 345 12.82 14.89 -5.32
CA TYR A 345 12.16 13.90 -6.17
C TYR A 345 12.78 13.89 -7.56
N LYS A 346 13.23 12.74 -8.01
CA LYS A 346 13.71 12.50 -9.37
C LYS A 346 13.09 11.21 -9.89
N TYR A 347 12.34 11.32 -10.98
CA TYR A 347 11.82 10.11 -11.62
C TYR A 347 12.93 9.42 -12.41
N VAL A 348 13.14 8.14 -12.16
CA VAL A 348 14.04 7.26 -12.90
C VAL A 348 13.18 6.24 -13.65
N TYR A 349 13.34 6.20 -14.98
CA TYR A 349 12.55 5.31 -15.82
C TYR A 349 12.92 3.85 -15.56
N PRO A 350 11.92 2.94 -15.56
CA PRO A 350 12.21 1.50 -15.45
C PRO A 350 12.94 1.01 -16.69
N THR A 351 13.80 0.03 -16.50
CA THR A 351 14.56 -0.61 -17.58
C THR A 351 14.33 -2.12 -17.58
N LYS A 352 14.66 -2.78 -18.69
CA LYS A 352 14.62 -4.24 -18.79
C LYS A 352 15.60 -4.88 -17.82
N GLU A 353 16.77 -4.29 -17.67
CA GLU A 353 17.83 -4.76 -16.76
C GLU A 353 17.36 -4.69 -15.31
N GLY A 354 16.69 -3.62 -14.89
CA GLY A 354 16.10 -3.47 -13.56
C GLY A 354 15.00 -4.51 -13.29
N ASN A 355 14.26 -4.90 -14.34
CA ASN A 355 13.20 -5.89 -14.28
C ASN A 355 13.64 -7.29 -14.78
N ALA A 356 14.95 -7.57 -14.89
CA ALA A 356 15.45 -8.79 -15.53
C ALA A 356 14.87 -10.09 -14.93
N LYS A 357 14.63 -10.12 -13.62
CA LYS A 357 14.04 -11.29 -12.95
C LYS A 357 12.61 -11.59 -13.41
N MET A 358 11.84 -10.61 -13.86
CA MET A 358 10.50 -10.84 -14.38
C MET A 358 10.50 -11.64 -15.69
N PHE A 359 11.62 -11.65 -16.44
CA PHE A 359 11.82 -12.42 -17.68
C PHE A 359 12.43 -13.80 -17.43
N ASP A 360 12.91 -14.09 -16.23
CA ASP A 360 13.46 -15.38 -15.85
C ASP A 360 12.34 -16.31 -15.35
N THR A 361 11.77 -17.07 -16.26
CA THR A 361 10.65 -17.97 -15.97
C THR A 361 11.06 -19.18 -15.13
N GLU A 362 12.30 -19.70 -15.28
CA GLU A 362 12.78 -20.84 -14.49
C GLU A 362 13.09 -20.41 -13.05
N GLY A 363 13.76 -19.28 -12.87
CA GLY A 363 14.02 -18.70 -11.55
C GLY A 363 12.72 -18.33 -10.82
N ARG A 364 11.74 -17.81 -11.55
CA ARG A 364 10.39 -17.56 -11.00
C ARG A 364 9.75 -18.84 -10.49
N GLN A 365 9.71 -19.92 -11.30
CA GLN A 365 9.10 -21.17 -10.89
C GLN A 365 9.78 -21.75 -9.65
N ALA A 366 11.12 -21.75 -9.62
CA ALA A 366 11.86 -22.19 -8.43
C ALA A 366 11.52 -21.36 -7.18
N ALA A 367 11.39 -20.03 -7.31
CA ALA A 367 11.03 -19.16 -6.20
C ALA A 367 9.57 -19.36 -5.74
N GLU A 368 8.64 -19.60 -6.67
CA GLU A 368 7.24 -19.95 -6.35
C GLU A 368 7.15 -21.28 -5.61
N ASP A 369 7.91 -22.31 -6.03
CA ASP A 369 7.96 -23.62 -5.37
C ASP A 369 8.49 -23.52 -3.93
N GLU A 370 9.55 -22.74 -3.70
CA GLU A 370 10.08 -22.52 -2.35
C GLU A 370 9.09 -21.73 -1.47
N PHE A 371 8.43 -20.75 -2.03
CA PHE A 371 7.40 -19.99 -1.32
C PHE A 371 6.18 -20.86 -0.98
N ALA A 372 5.75 -21.71 -1.90
CA ALA A 372 4.68 -22.70 -1.64
C ALA A 372 5.02 -23.66 -0.49
N LYS A 373 6.27 -24.14 -0.42
CA LYS A 373 6.75 -24.97 0.70
C LYS A 373 6.71 -24.22 2.03
N ALA A 374 7.15 -22.94 2.03
CA ALA A 374 7.11 -22.12 3.22
C ALA A 374 5.68 -21.82 3.69
N ILE A 375 4.75 -21.56 2.76
CA ILE A 375 3.32 -21.45 3.07
C ILE A 375 2.80 -22.73 3.69
N ALA A 376 3.10 -23.90 3.10
CA ALA A 376 2.63 -25.20 3.61
C ALA A 376 3.12 -25.46 5.04
N ALA A 377 4.40 -25.15 5.32
CA ALA A 377 4.97 -25.27 6.66
C ALA A 377 4.27 -24.33 7.66
N PHE A 378 4.07 -23.07 7.29
CA PHE A 378 3.36 -22.10 8.13
C PHE A 378 1.90 -22.53 8.40
N VAL A 379 1.20 -23.04 7.38
CA VAL A 379 -0.17 -23.56 7.51
C VAL A 379 -0.22 -24.76 8.44
N GLN A 380 0.73 -25.69 8.34
CA GLN A 380 0.82 -26.86 9.21
C GLN A 380 1.01 -26.45 10.67
N GLU A 381 1.96 -25.57 10.96
CA GLU A 381 2.19 -25.05 12.32
C GLU A 381 0.96 -24.30 12.84
N THR A 382 0.30 -23.54 11.97
CA THR A 382 -0.92 -22.80 12.33
C THR A 382 -2.09 -23.75 12.62
N LYS A 383 -2.28 -24.82 11.85
CA LYS A 383 -3.28 -25.85 12.11
C LYS A 383 -3.04 -26.49 13.48
N GLY A 384 -1.81 -26.95 13.74
CA GLY A 384 -1.45 -27.54 15.02
C GLY A 384 -1.66 -26.63 16.21
N TRP A 385 -1.38 -25.33 16.05
CA TRP A 385 -1.68 -24.33 17.09
C TRP A 385 -3.19 -24.09 17.25
N VAL A 386 -3.97 -24.06 16.15
CA VAL A 386 -5.42 -23.81 16.18
C VAL A 386 -6.18 -24.97 16.82
N ASP A 387 -5.88 -26.20 16.47
CA ASP A 387 -6.60 -27.41 16.95
C ASP A 387 -6.00 -28.01 18.23
N GLY A 388 -4.85 -27.51 18.67
CA GLY A 388 -4.17 -27.98 19.89
C GLY A 388 -3.39 -29.29 19.70
N SER A 389 -3.18 -29.75 18.45
CA SER A 389 -2.38 -30.93 18.14
C SER A 389 -0.87 -30.63 18.00
N GLY A 390 -0.54 -29.35 17.87
CA GLY A 390 0.84 -28.84 17.74
C GLY A 390 1.32 -28.12 18.99
N PRO A 391 2.37 -27.29 18.88
CA PRO A 391 2.86 -26.46 19.96
C PRO A 391 1.73 -25.63 20.58
N SER A 392 1.58 -25.73 21.90
CA SER A 392 0.49 -25.06 22.62
C SER A 392 0.63 -23.55 22.69
N SER A 393 1.78 -22.99 22.31
CA SER A 393 2.12 -21.56 22.38
C SER A 393 2.22 -20.95 21.00
N TYR A 394 1.67 -19.74 20.85
CA TYR A 394 1.85 -18.87 19.69
C TYR A 394 3.34 -18.61 19.37
N ASN A 395 4.17 -18.52 20.41
CA ASN A 395 5.60 -18.24 20.32
C ASN A 395 6.49 -19.50 20.23
N ALA A 396 5.94 -20.65 19.82
CA ALA A 396 6.75 -21.86 19.63
C ALA A 396 7.84 -21.66 18.59
N ASP A 397 9.04 -22.21 18.84
CA ASP A 397 10.19 -22.07 17.96
C ASP A 397 9.93 -22.58 16.52
N SER A 398 9.16 -23.67 16.37
CA SER A 398 8.78 -24.20 15.07
C SER A 398 7.93 -23.22 14.26
N ARG A 399 6.99 -22.53 14.90
CA ARG A 399 6.18 -21.49 14.28
C ARG A 399 7.01 -20.28 13.88
N ALA A 400 7.94 -19.84 14.76
CA ALA A 400 8.86 -18.76 14.47
C ALA A 400 9.78 -19.10 13.27
N GLN A 401 10.25 -20.34 13.16
CA GLN A 401 11.02 -20.81 12.01
C GLN A 401 10.18 -20.79 10.72
N ALA A 402 8.92 -21.22 10.77
CA ALA A 402 8.01 -21.17 9.62
C ALA A 402 7.75 -19.73 9.17
N VAL A 403 7.57 -18.78 10.09
CA VAL A 403 7.44 -17.34 9.78
C VAL A 403 8.73 -16.83 9.12
N SER A 404 9.90 -17.17 9.65
CA SER A 404 11.19 -16.75 9.07
C SER A 404 11.39 -17.30 7.65
N ALA A 405 11.01 -18.56 7.43
CA ALA A 405 11.05 -19.17 6.09
C ALA A 405 10.09 -18.48 5.12
N PHE A 406 8.88 -18.17 5.57
CA PHE A 406 7.89 -17.41 4.81
C PHE A 406 8.45 -16.03 4.40
N ASP A 407 8.98 -15.27 5.34
CA ASP A 407 9.52 -13.94 5.10
C ASP A 407 10.65 -13.95 4.08
N LYS A 408 11.60 -14.87 4.24
CA LYS A 408 12.74 -15.04 3.33
C LYS A 408 12.31 -15.40 1.92
N THR A 409 11.43 -16.38 1.78
CA THR A 409 11.00 -16.87 0.46
C THR A 409 10.07 -15.87 -0.24
N ALA A 410 9.23 -15.14 0.49
CA ALA A 410 8.46 -14.02 -0.02
C ALA A 410 9.37 -12.94 -0.62
N GLY A 411 10.43 -12.54 0.09
CA GLY A 411 11.41 -11.57 -0.41
C GLY A 411 12.17 -12.06 -1.64
N ASN A 412 12.49 -13.35 -1.72
CA ASN A 412 13.14 -13.94 -2.90
C ASN A 412 12.22 -13.95 -4.12
N LEU A 413 10.92 -14.21 -3.93
CA LEU A 413 9.93 -14.27 -5.01
C LEU A 413 9.54 -12.89 -5.54
N GLU A 414 9.51 -11.89 -4.69
CA GLU A 414 9.01 -10.56 -5.01
C GLU A 414 9.53 -9.97 -6.33
N PRO A 415 10.83 -9.99 -6.66
CA PRO A 415 11.35 -9.40 -7.90
C PRO A 415 10.92 -10.12 -9.18
N TYR A 416 10.36 -11.32 -9.08
CA TYR A 416 9.85 -12.09 -10.23
C TYR A 416 8.39 -11.79 -10.55
N ILE A 417 7.64 -11.21 -9.62
CA ILE A 417 6.18 -11.05 -9.72
C ILE A 417 5.72 -9.60 -9.79
N ARG A 418 6.62 -8.65 -9.74
CA ARG A 418 6.33 -7.22 -9.88
C ARG A 418 7.44 -6.44 -10.57
N ALA A 419 7.08 -5.32 -11.18
CA ALA A 419 8.05 -4.35 -11.66
C ALA A 419 8.79 -3.66 -10.50
N GLN A 420 10.04 -3.27 -10.77
CA GLN A 420 10.88 -2.54 -9.82
C GLN A 420 10.24 -1.17 -9.49
N PHE A 421 10.17 -0.85 -8.21
CA PHE A 421 9.69 0.46 -7.75
C PHE A 421 10.71 1.56 -8.05
N LEU A 422 10.24 2.80 -8.12
CA LEU A 422 11.10 3.97 -8.33
C LEU A 422 12.22 4.04 -7.28
N GLU A 423 11.90 3.77 -6.03
CA GLU A 423 12.81 3.82 -4.89
C GLU A 423 13.94 2.76 -4.95
N GLU A 424 13.78 1.77 -5.81
CA GLU A 424 14.75 0.70 -6.06
C GLU A 424 15.62 0.97 -7.30
N ARG A 425 15.28 1.99 -8.11
CA ARG A 425 15.98 2.38 -9.35
C ARG A 425 17.00 3.49 -9.14
N ALA A 426 17.01 4.10 -7.98
CA ALA A 426 17.83 5.26 -7.65
C ALA A 426 19.26 4.89 -7.25
#